data_0bc92e1ff8bcd0b25ef45a3325e75d32
#
_entry.id   0bc92e1ff8bcd0b25ef45a3325e75d32
#
_cell.length_a   1.000
_cell.length_b   1.000
_cell.length_c   1.000
_cell.angle_alpha   90.00
_cell.angle_beta   90.00
_cell.angle_gamma   90.00
#
_symmetry.space_group_name_H-M   'P 1'
#
loop_
_entity.id
_entity.type
_entity.pdbx_description
1 polymer ?
#
loop_
_entity_poly.entity_id
_entity_poly.type
_entity_poly.pdbx_seq_one_letter_code
_entity_poly.pdbx_strand_id
1 'polypeptide(L)'
;MTENRGAESPPGSSGNWQDWQRWVEDVDWSDWRSWLQRLAGADWAGSDWAATDWAAGPWPRTPWEREPQAPEVIPLTLRAFAEDEPGERMAAQLSAAWPAFRQWWQEGANARPDTDEARARLEQHMPELVPTWQRLTAMLGDDPAAGAALALWNPPPFLTGCSQAAVLPGGPALVRNYDWDYRLFDATVARTAYGGRQVLGMLDCLWGLLDGVNDAGLALSLTFGGRPQVGEGFGIPLVIRYVLQVCATVEEAVRALRRIPVHMSYNVTALDRGGRRATVYLAPDRSAHVTGRAVATNHQGTVEWAPYAAAIRTVERQEQLEELLTAGADVPAVVAALLRPPLYATKFGAGFGTLYTAEYRPAEGVASYHWPGQTWTHALDQLGSGSIQVELSPS
;
A
#
# COMPACT_ATOMS: atom_id res chain seq x y z
N MET A 1 -7.38 0.67 -44.25
CA MET A 1 -8.25 1.71 -43.69
C MET A 1 -8.95 1.09 -42.50
N THR A 2 -8.33 1.11 -41.34
CA THR A 2 -8.93 0.70 -40.08
C THR A 2 -9.58 1.94 -39.49
N GLU A 3 -10.90 1.96 -39.43
CA GLU A 3 -11.69 3.02 -38.80
C GLU A 3 -11.26 3.15 -37.34
N ASN A 4 -10.73 4.31 -37.03
CA ASN A 4 -10.49 4.76 -35.68
C ASN A 4 -11.89 4.96 -35.03
N ARG A 5 -12.41 3.96 -34.30
CA ARG A 5 -13.58 4.15 -33.45
C ARG A 5 -13.13 5.07 -32.33
N GLY A 6 -13.54 6.34 -32.46
CA GLY A 6 -13.31 7.34 -31.43
C GLY A 6 -13.79 6.80 -30.08
N ALA A 7 -12.91 6.82 -29.09
CA ALA A 7 -13.25 6.45 -27.74
C ALA A 7 -14.45 7.32 -27.31
N GLU A 8 -15.57 6.70 -26.96
CA GLU A 8 -16.72 7.38 -26.39
C GLU A 8 -16.28 8.18 -25.17
N SER A 9 -16.86 9.37 -24.99
CA SER A 9 -16.55 10.20 -23.82
C SER A 9 -16.89 9.42 -22.54
N PRO A 10 -16.11 9.61 -21.45
CA PRO A 10 -16.38 8.94 -20.20
C PRO A 10 -17.78 9.26 -19.70
N PRO A 11 -18.46 8.33 -18.98
CA PRO A 11 -19.72 8.62 -18.31
C PRO A 11 -19.55 9.86 -17.42
N GLY A 12 -20.55 10.76 -17.43
CA GLY A 12 -20.52 11.94 -16.55
C GLY A 12 -20.46 11.56 -15.06
N SER A 13 -20.17 12.52 -14.18
CA SER A 13 -20.08 12.32 -12.73
C SER A 13 -21.31 11.63 -12.08
N SER A 14 -22.46 11.63 -12.75
CA SER A 14 -23.68 10.94 -12.36
C SER A 14 -23.80 9.51 -12.92
N GLY A 15 -22.86 9.04 -13.74
CA GLY A 15 -22.83 7.68 -14.25
C GLY A 15 -22.70 6.66 -13.11
N ASN A 16 -23.49 5.56 -13.17
CA ASN A 16 -23.32 4.50 -12.18
C ASN A 16 -22.00 3.74 -12.43
N TRP A 17 -21.53 3.00 -11.43
CA TRP A 17 -20.27 2.29 -11.51
C TRP A 17 -20.20 1.26 -12.65
N GLN A 18 -21.33 0.68 -13.06
CA GLN A 18 -21.43 -0.30 -14.16
C GLN A 18 -21.22 0.35 -15.54
N ASP A 19 -21.68 1.61 -15.71
CA ASP A 19 -21.41 2.38 -16.92
C ASP A 19 -19.92 2.70 -17.04
N TRP A 20 -19.29 3.06 -15.92
CA TRP A 20 -17.85 3.26 -15.82
C TRP A 20 -17.07 1.98 -16.08
N GLN A 21 -17.51 0.83 -15.56
CA GLN A 21 -16.85 -0.47 -15.79
C GLN A 21 -16.85 -0.83 -17.28
N ARG A 22 -17.97 -0.68 -17.99
CA ARG A 22 -18.06 -0.94 -19.43
C ARG A 22 -17.13 0.00 -20.23
N TRP A 23 -17.13 1.28 -19.87
CA TRP A 23 -16.28 2.28 -20.53
C TRP A 23 -14.79 1.95 -20.32
N VAL A 24 -14.40 1.50 -19.14
CA VAL A 24 -13.03 1.14 -18.77
C VAL A 24 -12.54 -0.12 -19.53
N GLU A 25 -13.42 -1.05 -19.88
CA GLU A 25 -13.07 -2.23 -20.69
C GLU A 25 -12.60 -1.85 -22.09
N ASP A 26 -13.07 -0.72 -22.63
CA ASP A 26 -12.71 -0.20 -23.95
C ASP A 26 -11.56 0.81 -23.94
N VAL A 27 -11.01 1.16 -22.77
CA VAL A 27 -9.92 2.14 -22.64
C VAL A 27 -8.56 1.50 -22.87
N ASP A 28 -7.76 2.12 -23.73
CA ASP A 28 -6.34 1.80 -23.85
C ASP A 28 -5.59 2.26 -22.58
N TRP A 29 -5.23 1.30 -21.75
CA TRP A 29 -4.53 1.51 -20.49
C TRP A 29 -3.06 1.85 -20.64
N SER A 30 -2.51 1.81 -21.84
CA SER A 30 -1.12 2.24 -22.09
C SER A 30 -0.91 3.72 -21.78
N ASP A 31 -1.99 4.52 -21.78
CA ASP A 31 -2.01 5.95 -21.46
C ASP A 31 -2.91 6.28 -20.23
N TRP A 32 -2.73 5.56 -19.13
CA TRP A 32 -3.52 5.78 -17.90
C TRP A 32 -3.37 7.20 -17.31
N ARG A 33 -2.28 7.93 -17.62
CA ARG A 33 -2.07 9.31 -17.19
C ARG A 33 -2.97 10.29 -17.94
N SER A 34 -3.05 10.18 -19.25
CA SER A 34 -3.99 11.01 -20.03
C SER A 34 -5.42 10.65 -19.65
N TRP A 35 -5.66 9.43 -19.20
CA TRP A 35 -6.91 8.99 -18.66
C TRP A 35 -7.21 9.65 -17.29
N LEU A 36 -6.27 9.69 -16.36
CA LEU A 36 -6.42 10.43 -15.10
C LEU A 36 -6.59 11.93 -15.34
N GLN A 37 -5.88 12.51 -16.31
CA GLN A 37 -6.06 13.92 -16.71
C GLN A 37 -7.45 14.18 -17.28
N ARG A 38 -7.97 13.28 -18.09
CA ARG A 38 -9.35 13.38 -18.63
C ARG A 38 -10.40 13.24 -17.53
N LEU A 39 -10.15 12.42 -16.52
CA LEU A 39 -11.00 12.32 -15.33
C LEU A 39 -10.93 13.58 -14.46
N ALA A 40 -9.75 14.15 -14.27
CA ALA A 40 -9.55 15.39 -13.52
C ALA A 40 -10.22 16.59 -14.21
N GLY A 41 -10.35 16.57 -15.54
CA GLY A 41 -11.04 17.62 -16.31
C GLY A 41 -12.57 17.57 -16.28
N ALA A 42 -13.18 16.50 -15.76
CA ALA A 42 -14.62 16.35 -15.64
C ALA A 42 -15.09 16.67 -14.21
N ASP A 43 -15.61 17.88 -13.98
CA ASP A 43 -16.31 18.36 -12.75
C ASP A 43 -15.72 18.06 -11.35
N TRP A 44 -14.48 17.57 -11.27
CA TRP A 44 -13.76 17.35 -10.02
C TRP A 44 -12.96 18.58 -9.57
N ALA A 45 -13.20 19.72 -10.22
CA ALA A 45 -12.48 20.99 -10.08
C ALA A 45 -12.55 21.65 -8.69
N GLY A 46 -13.08 21.00 -7.70
CA GLY A 46 -13.13 21.49 -6.31
C GLY A 46 -12.25 20.69 -5.32
N SER A 47 -11.53 19.67 -5.78
CA SER A 47 -10.63 18.91 -4.93
C SER A 47 -9.16 19.25 -5.24
N ASP A 48 -8.29 19.24 -4.24
CA ASP A 48 -6.84 19.44 -4.39
C ASP A 48 -6.20 18.43 -5.38
N TRP A 49 -6.90 17.35 -5.69
CA TRP A 49 -6.53 16.37 -6.72
C TRP A 49 -6.53 16.95 -8.13
N ALA A 50 -7.45 17.88 -8.44
CA ALA A 50 -7.48 18.57 -9.72
C ALA A 50 -6.36 19.63 -9.83
N ALA A 51 -5.92 20.17 -8.70
CA ALA A 51 -4.80 21.11 -8.62
C ALA A 51 -3.44 20.38 -8.59
N THR A 52 -3.43 19.10 -8.23
CA THR A 52 -2.22 18.26 -8.28
C THR A 52 -2.02 17.82 -9.71
N ASP A 53 -1.05 18.40 -10.41
CA ASP A 53 -0.65 17.95 -11.74
C ASP A 53 0.01 16.57 -11.64
N TRP A 54 -0.81 15.54 -11.66
CA TRP A 54 -0.38 14.14 -11.63
C TRP A 54 0.47 13.76 -12.85
N ALA A 55 0.38 14.56 -13.93
CA ALA A 55 1.20 14.39 -15.11
C ALA A 55 2.53 15.16 -15.01
N ALA A 56 2.54 16.26 -14.24
CA ALA A 56 3.74 17.01 -13.92
C ALA A 56 4.32 16.59 -12.56
N GLY A 57 3.67 15.65 -11.85
CA GLY A 57 4.21 15.11 -10.59
C GLY A 57 5.58 14.51 -10.79
N PRO A 58 6.33 14.42 -9.69
CA PRO A 58 7.77 14.14 -9.62
C PRO A 58 8.15 12.69 -9.87
N TRP A 59 7.23 11.94 -10.38
CA TRP A 59 7.60 10.66 -10.93
C TRP A 59 8.73 10.90 -11.89
N PRO A 60 9.92 10.34 -11.71
CA PRO A 60 10.97 10.43 -12.71
C PRO A 60 10.29 10.20 -14.04
N ARG A 61 10.55 11.06 -15.05
CA ARG A 61 10.00 10.91 -16.40
C ARG A 61 10.08 9.45 -16.73
N THR A 62 8.97 8.82 -16.52
CA THR A 62 8.95 7.39 -16.34
C THR A 62 9.16 6.75 -17.69
N PRO A 63 9.82 5.59 -17.75
CA PRO A 63 10.05 4.86 -18.99
C PRO A 63 8.81 4.60 -19.86
N TRP A 64 7.60 4.86 -19.37
CA TRP A 64 6.35 4.77 -20.16
C TRP A 64 6.08 5.93 -21.12
N GLU A 65 6.83 7.04 -21.09
CA GLU A 65 6.80 8.03 -22.19
C GLU A 65 7.38 7.50 -23.51
N ARG A 66 8.00 6.35 -23.49
CA ARG A 66 8.22 5.49 -24.65
C ARG A 66 7.26 4.33 -24.47
N GLU A 67 6.42 4.02 -25.44
CA GLU A 67 5.77 2.71 -25.47
C GLU A 67 6.83 1.62 -25.26
N PRO A 68 7.03 1.08 -24.07
CA PRO A 68 7.74 -0.14 -23.97
C PRO A 68 6.67 -1.21 -24.10
N GLN A 69 6.78 -2.05 -25.09
CA GLN A 69 6.30 -3.40 -24.89
C GLN A 69 6.81 -3.80 -23.51
N ALA A 70 5.89 -3.95 -22.54
CA ALA A 70 6.28 -4.48 -21.23
C ALA A 70 7.04 -5.77 -21.51
N PRO A 71 8.20 -6.01 -20.90
CA PRO A 71 8.90 -7.27 -21.09
C PRO A 71 7.92 -8.40 -20.78
N GLU A 72 7.95 -9.49 -21.57
CA GLU A 72 7.08 -10.65 -21.33
C GLU A 72 7.20 -11.20 -19.91
N VAL A 73 8.34 -10.94 -19.27
CA VAL A 73 8.66 -11.32 -17.89
C VAL A 73 9.45 -10.19 -17.24
N ILE A 74 9.03 -9.77 -16.06
CA ILE A 74 9.71 -8.75 -15.26
C ILE A 74 10.44 -9.44 -14.10
N PRO A 75 11.78 -9.48 -14.12
CA PRO A 75 12.53 -10.02 -13.00
C PRO A 75 12.47 -9.05 -11.83
N LEU A 76 12.07 -9.53 -10.66
CA LEU A 76 12.05 -8.77 -9.42
C LEU A 76 12.90 -9.48 -8.36
N THR A 77 13.82 -8.75 -7.75
CA THR A 77 14.63 -9.28 -6.64
C THR A 77 14.13 -8.72 -5.33
N LEU A 78 13.60 -9.58 -4.48
CA LEU A 78 13.27 -9.20 -3.10
C LEU A 78 14.45 -9.51 -2.19
N ARG A 79 14.61 -8.70 -1.15
CA ARG A 79 15.64 -8.84 -0.11
C ARG A 79 15.01 -9.03 1.25
N ALA A 80 15.73 -9.67 2.16
CA ALA A 80 15.33 -9.78 3.55
C ALA A 80 16.52 -9.48 4.48
N PHE A 81 16.22 -8.76 5.57
CA PHE A 81 17.20 -8.57 6.64
C PHE A 81 16.55 -8.52 8.02
N ALA A 82 17.37 -8.76 9.06
CA ALA A 82 16.98 -8.60 10.45
C ALA A 82 17.92 -7.64 11.15
N GLU A 83 17.39 -6.62 11.82
CA GLU A 83 18.08 -5.68 12.69
C GLU A 83 17.16 -5.24 13.82
N ASP A 84 17.57 -5.44 15.08
CA ASP A 84 16.75 -5.03 16.21
C ASP A 84 16.77 -3.51 16.44
N GLU A 85 17.83 -2.86 16.02
CA GLU A 85 18.00 -1.40 16.00
C GLU A 85 18.50 -0.96 14.63
N PRO A 86 18.19 0.28 14.15
CA PRO A 86 18.74 0.77 12.90
C PRO A 86 20.26 0.69 12.87
N GLY A 87 20.81 -0.10 11.96
CA GLY A 87 22.23 -0.39 11.83
C GLY A 87 22.71 -0.35 10.38
N GLU A 88 23.74 -1.16 10.07
CA GLU A 88 24.41 -1.13 8.76
C GLU A 88 23.47 -1.50 7.59
N ARG A 89 22.54 -2.44 7.80
CA ARG A 89 21.63 -2.89 6.74
C ARG A 89 20.59 -1.84 6.41
N MET A 90 20.02 -1.22 7.45
CA MET A 90 19.11 -0.09 7.27
C MET A 90 19.84 1.11 6.66
N ALA A 91 21.07 1.40 7.07
CA ALA A 91 21.87 2.46 6.47
C ALA A 91 22.14 2.21 4.97
N ALA A 92 22.44 0.96 4.60
CA ALA A 92 22.61 0.58 3.19
C ALA A 92 21.30 0.73 2.39
N GLN A 93 20.16 0.30 2.96
CA GLN A 93 18.83 0.46 2.34
C GLN A 93 18.51 1.96 2.13
N LEU A 94 18.70 2.78 3.17
CA LEU A 94 18.49 4.23 3.10
C LEU A 94 19.39 4.87 2.03
N SER A 95 20.68 4.56 2.05
CA SER A 95 21.64 5.12 1.10
C SER A 95 21.27 4.78 -0.36
N ALA A 96 20.80 3.56 -0.60
CA ALA A 96 20.41 3.13 -1.94
C ALA A 96 19.10 3.78 -2.43
N ALA A 97 18.10 3.92 -1.56
CA ALA A 97 16.77 4.39 -1.93
C ALA A 97 16.60 5.92 -1.78
N TRP A 98 17.40 6.57 -0.92
CA TRP A 98 17.25 7.98 -0.58
C TRP A 98 17.24 8.94 -1.78
N PRO A 99 18.12 8.83 -2.78
CA PRO A 99 18.11 9.79 -3.89
C PRO A 99 16.76 9.85 -4.62
N ALA A 100 16.17 8.69 -4.91
CA ALA A 100 14.87 8.62 -5.58
C ALA A 100 13.72 9.07 -4.66
N PHE A 101 13.77 8.65 -3.38
CA PHE A 101 12.77 9.05 -2.40
C PHE A 101 12.80 10.56 -2.11
N ARG A 102 13.99 11.14 -1.99
CA ARG A 102 14.20 12.59 -1.83
C ARG A 102 13.62 13.38 -3.01
N GLN A 103 13.87 12.91 -4.21
CA GLN A 103 13.30 13.50 -5.42
C GLN A 103 11.77 13.46 -5.34
N TRP A 104 11.17 12.31 -5.12
CA TRP A 104 9.73 12.16 -4.93
C TRP A 104 9.18 13.08 -3.82
N TRP A 105 9.86 13.18 -2.69
CA TRP A 105 9.45 14.05 -1.59
C TRP A 105 9.41 15.52 -1.99
N GLN A 106 10.40 16.00 -2.76
CA GLN A 106 10.56 17.40 -3.12
C GLN A 106 9.68 17.87 -4.29
N GLU A 107 9.33 17.00 -5.19
CA GLU A 107 8.61 17.36 -6.43
C GLU A 107 7.07 17.48 -6.25
N GLY A 108 6.51 17.23 -5.09
CA GLY A 108 5.08 17.40 -4.84
C GLY A 108 4.66 18.88 -4.85
N ALA A 109 3.46 19.17 -5.39
CA ALA A 109 2.92 20.53 -5.52
C ALA A 109 2.61 21.23 -4.21
N ASN A 110 2.43 20.49 -3.12
CA ASN A 110 2.10 21.04 -1.81
C ASN A 110 3.36 21.48 -1.04
N ALA A 111 3.23 22.53 -0.22
CA ALA A 111 4.29 22.91 0.70
C ALA A 111 4.62 21.72 1.63
N ARG A 112 5.91 21.35 1.67
CA ARG A 112 6.37 20.30 2.58
C ARG A 112 6.62 20.89 3.97
N PRO A 113 6.33 20.15 5.04
CA PRO A 113 6.71 20.56 6.39
C PRO A 113 8.23 20.67 6.47
N ASP A 114 8.72 21.56 7.33
CA ASP A 114 10.11 21.50 7.73
C ASP A 114 10.34 20.38 8.75
N THR A 115 11.61 20.15 9.09
CA THR A 115 11.99 19.08 10.03
C THR A 115 11.43 19.29 11.43
N ASP A 116 11.32 20.54 11.90
CA ASP A 116 10.82 20.86 13.24
C ASP A 116 9.32 20.64 13.33
N GLU A 117 8.55 21.06 12.32
CA GLU A 117 7.13 20.76 12.23
C GLU A 117 6.88 19.25 12.18
N ALA A 118 7.57 18.56 11.28
CA ALA A 118 7.44 17.11 11.12
C ALA A 118 7.76 16.35 12.41
N ARG A 119 8.82 16.78 13.13
CA ARG A 119 9.18 16.27 14.45
C ARG A 119 8.08 16.51 15.47
N ALA A 120 7.55 17.72 15.56
CA ALA A 120 6.49 18.06 16.51
C ALA A 120 5.23 17.21 16.29
N ARG A 121 4.87 16.94 15.03
CA ARG A 121 3.76 16.03 14.70
C ARG A 121 4.05 14.58 15.12
N LEU A 122 5.28 14.11 14.90
CA LEU A 122 5.69 12.77 15.31
C LEU A 122 5.66 12.65 16.85
N GLU A 123 6.20 13.62 17.59
CA GLU A 123 6.16 13.67 19.05
C GLU A 123 4.72 13.70 19.59
N GLN A 124 3.82 14.40 18.91
CA GLN A 124 2.41 14.50 19.30
C GLN A 124 1.65 13.17 19.11
N HIS A 125 1.89 12.46 18.02
CA HIS A 125 1.03 11.35 17.59
C HIS A 125 1.68 9.97 17.74
N MET A 126 2.99 9.87 17.58
CA MET A 126 3.77 8.62 17.59
C MET A 126 5.12 8.81 18.30
N PRO A 127 5.14 9.27 19.58
CA PRO A 127 6.36 9.64 20.29
C PRO A 127 7.37 8.50 20.41
N GLU A 128 6.90 7.26 20.43
CA GLU A 128 7.76 6.07 20.53
C GLU A 128 8.67 5.88 19.29
N LEU A 129 8.29 6.46 18.15
CA LEU A 129 9.11 6.41 16.93
C LEU A 129 10.20 7.49 16.89
N VAL A 130 10.15 8.51 17.74
CA VAL A 130 11.08 9.66 17.69
C VAL A 130 12.55 9.24 17.81
N PRO A 131 12.96 8.36 18.74
CA PRO A 131 14.36 7.94 18.82
C PRO A 131 14.86 7.23 17.56
N THR A 132 14.01 6.37 16.96
CA THR A 132 14.34 5.69 15.71
C THR A 132 14.44 6.68 14.56
N TRP A 133 13.47 7.57 14.43
CA TRP A 133 13.47 8.63 13.42
C TRP A 133 14.72 9.50 13.50
N GLN A 134 15.14 9.93 14.69
CA GLN A 134 16.37 10.71 14.90
C GLN A 134 17.60 9.94 14.40
N ARG A 135 17.69 8.64 14.72
CA ARG A 135 18.79 7.80 14.30
C ARG A 135 18.84 7.61 12.78
N LEU A 136 17.69 7.38 12.14
CA LEU A 136 17.60 7.25 10.69
C LEU A 136 17.91 8.56 9.97
N THR A 137 17.47 9.70 10.51
CA THR A 137 17.80 11.03 9.99
C THR A 137 19.32 11.26 10.03
N ALA A 138 19.95 10.91 11.14
CA ALA A 138 21.41 11.03 11.27
C ALA A 138 22.19 10.14 10.28
N MET A 139 21.65 8.99 9.88
CA MET A 139 22.27 8.11 8.87
C MET A 139 22.29 8.73 7.47
N LEU A 140 21.39 9.68 7.19
CA LEU A 140 21.34 10.44 5.92
C LEU A 140 22.19 11.72 5.94
N GLY A 141 22.92 11.96 7.04
CA GLY A 141 23.82 13.09 7.20
C GLY A 141 23.10 14.42 7.33
N ASP A 142 23.70 15.47 6.76
CA ASP A 142 23.19 16.85 6.86
C ASP A 142 22.16 17.21 5.77
N ASP A 143 21.46 16.21 5.19
CA ASP A 143 20.43 16.52 4.20
C ASP A 143 19.21 17.17 4.89
N PRO A 144 18.88 18.45 4.57
CA PRO A 144 17.84 19.19 5.25
C PRO A 144 16.43 18.60 5.02
N ALA A 145 16.24 17.78 3.99
CA ALA A 145 14.97 17.13 3.71
C ALA A 145 14.77 15.82 4.51
N ALA A 146 15.85 15.24 5.05
CA ALA A 146 15.81 13.90 5.62
C ALA A 146 14.81 13.78 6.78
N GLY A 147 14.85 14.70 7.74
CA GLY A 147 13.98 14.67 8.90
C GLY A 147 12.50 14.77 8.53
N ALA A 148 12.16 15.72 7.69
CA ALA A 148 10.79 15.91 7.23
C ALA A 148 10.27 14.71 6.41
N ALA A 149 11.07 14.24 5.48
CA ALA A 149 10.72 13.12 4.60
C ALA A 149 10.55 11.79 5.37
N LEU A 150 11.44 11.50 6.32
CA LEU A 150 11.34 10.29 7.15
C LEU A 150 10.18 10.32 8.15
N ALA A 151 9.69 11.49 8.54
CA ALA A 151 8.49 11.60 9.38
C ALA A 151 7.20 11.32 8.60
N LEU A 152 7.22 11.34 7.28
CA LEU A 152 6.05 11.11 6.40
C LEU A 152 4.81 11.95 6.79
N TRP A 153 5.00 13.16 7.27
CA TRP A 153 3.91 14.10 7.48
C TRP A 153 3.60 14.84 6.18
N ASN A 154 2.36 14.75 5.71
CA ASN A 154 1.88 15.29 4.44
C ASN A 154 2.76 14.87 3.23
N PRO A 155 3.01 13.57 3.02
CA PRO A 155 3.78 13.12 1.87
C PRO A 155 3.05 13.41 0.56
N PRO A 156 3.74 13.35 -0.60
CA PRO A 156 3.05 13.35 -1.88
C PRO A 156 2.00 12.24 -1.92
N PRO A 157 0.80 12.50 -2.48
CA PRO A 157 -0.21 11.46 -2.61
C PRO A 157 0.22 10.40 -3.61
N PHE A 158 -0.19 9.14 -3.39
CA PHE A 158 0.07 8.01 -4.28
C PHE A 158 -1.10 7.03 -4.28
N LEU A 159 -1.31 6.36 -5.40
CA LEU A 159 -2.42 5.44 -5.60
C LEU A 159 -1.92 4.02 -5.77
N THR A 160 -2.48 3.09 -5.02
CA THR A 160 -2.19 1.67 -5.11
C THR A 160 -3.48 0.87 -5.27
N GLY A 161 -3.39 -0.33 -5.86
CA GLY A 161 -4.45 -1.33 -5.78
C GLY A 161 -4.11 -2.38 -4.73
N CYS A 162 -5.10 -2.93 -4.10
CA CYS A 162 -4.90 -4.01 -3.12
C CYS A 162 -6.19 -4.80 -2.93
N SER A 163 -6.02 -6.04 -2.46
CA SER A 163 -7.10 -6.85 -1.90
C SER A 163 -6.60 -7.48 -0.62
N GLN A 164 -7.45 -7.58 0.41
CA GLN A 164 -7.07 -8.23 1.67
C GLN A 164 -8.25 -8.98 2.29
N ALA A 165 -7.94 -10.06 2.99
CA ALA A 165 -8.92 -10.88 3.70
C ALA A 165 -8.36 -11.42 5.01
N ALA A 166 -9.17 -11.38 6.09
CA ALA A 166 -8.91 -12.07 7.34
C ALA A 166 -9.61 -13.44 7.30
N VAL A 167 -8.82 -14.50 7.17
CA VAL A 167 -9.27 -15.89 7.04
C VAL A 167 -9.16 -16.58 8.40
N LEU A 168 -10.19 -17.32 8.83
CA LEU A 168 -10.19 -18.05 10.11
C LEU A 168 -10.09 -19.57 9.95
N PRO A 169 -10.73 -20.21 8.94
CA PRO A 169 -10.57 -21.64 8.71
C PRO A 169 -9.10 -22.02 8.48
N GLY A 170 -8.64 -23.05 9.19
CA GLY A 170 -7.23 -23.48 9.15
C GLY A 170 -6.27 -22.66 10.03
N GLY A 171 -6.81 -21.84 10.95
CA GLY A 171 -6.08 -20.92 11.81
C GLY A 171 -6.10 -19.48 11.28
N PRO A 172 -6.10 -18.47 12.21
CA PRO A 172 -6.17 -17.08 11.80
C PRO A 172 -5.02 -16.67 10.87
N ALA A 173 -5.34 -16.16 9.70
CA ALA A 173 -4.37 -15.60 8.75
C ALA A 173 -4.90 -14.31 8.11
N LEU A 174 -4.04 -13.33 7.96
CA LEU A 174 -4.30 -12.12 7.18
C LEU A 174 -3.58 -12.25 5.84
N VAL A 175 -4.35 -12.27 4.76
CA VAL A 175 -3.83 -12.45 3.40
C VAL A 175 -4.12 -11.22 2.54
N ARG A 176 -3.20 -10.85 1.63
CA ARG A 176 -3.39 -9.69 0.77
C ARG A 176 -2.62 -9.77 -0.55
N ASN A 177 -3.10 -9.07 -1.58
CA ASN A 177 -2.34 -8.65 -2.74
C ASN A 177 -1.93 -7.19 -2.62
N TYR A 178 -0.71 -6.87 -3.03
CA TYR A 178 -0.22 -5.52 -3.24
C TYR A 178 -0.04 -5.27 -4.74
N ASP A 179 -0.89 -4.40 -5.30
CA ASP A 179 -0.90 -4.09 -6.73
C ASP A 179 -0.31 -2.69 -6.93
N TRP A 180 0.84 -2.60 -7.57
CA TRP A 180 1.58 -1.35 -7.73
C TRP A 180 2.53 -1.39 -8.92
N ASP A 181 3.25 -0.29 -9.12
CA ASP A 181 4.34 -0.22 -10.06
C ASP A 181 5.60 -0.87 -9.48
N TYR A 182 6.09 -1.93 -10.14
CA TYR A 182 7.27 -2.67 -9.69
C TYR A 182 8.55 -1.81 -9.60
N ARG A 183 8.61 -0.69 -10.32
CA ARG A 183 9.75 0.23 -10.33
C ARG A 183 9.83 1.12 -9.10
N LEU A 184 8.73 1.26 -8.37
CA LEU A 184 8.60 2.09 -7.17
C LEU A 184 8.55 1.25 -5.89
N PHE A 185 8.76 -0.05 -6.00
CA PHE A 185 8.62 -0.99 -4.90
C PHE A 185 9.95 -1.22 -4.18
N ASP A 186 9.98 -1.04 -2.85
CA ASP A 186 11.18 -1.25 -2.03
C ASP A 186 11.67 -2.70 -2.02
N ALA A 187 10.79 -3.65 -2.32
CA ALA A 187 11.08 -5.08 -2.45
C ALA A 187 11.91 -5.65 -1.28
N THR A 188 11.63 -5.19 -0.07
CA THR A 188 12.45 -5.54 1.10
C THR A 188 11.57 -5.99 2.26
N VAL A 189 11.78 -7.22 2.71
CA VAL A 189 11.22 -7.76 3.95
C VAL A 189 12.18 -7.47 5.10
N ALA A 190 11.66 -6.90 6.19
CA ALA A 190 12.49 -6.61 7.35
C ALA A 190 11.88 -7.17 8.64
N ARG A 191 12.74 -7.76 9.48
CA ARG A 191 12.45 -8.00 10.88
C ARG A 191 13.18 -6.95 11.72
N THR A 192 12.44 -6.15 12.44
CA THR A 192 12.98 -5.03 13.23
C THR A 192 12.34 -4.99 14.61
N ALA A 193 13.04 -4.40 15.60
CA ALA A 193 12.51 -4.17 16.94
C ALA A 193 12.61 -2.69 17.35
N TYR A 194 12.56 -1.78 16.37
CA TYR A 194 12.80 -0.34 16.55
C TYR A 194 11.86 0.29 17.59
N GLY A 195 12.36 0.46 18.82
CA GLY A 195 11.62 1.13 19.89
C GLY A 195 10.47 0.31 20.50
N GLY A 196 10.46 -1.01 20.35
CA GLY A 196 9.41 -1.80 20.97
C GLY A 196 9.39 -3.27 20.56
N ARG A 197 8.26 -3.72 20.03
CA ARG A 197 8.03 -5.10 19.61
C ARG A 197 8.85 -5.48 18.39
N GLN A 198 9.18 -6.76 18.30
CA GLN A 198 9.67 -7.31 17.04
C GLN A 198 8.53 -7.33 16.01
N VAL A 199 8.83 -6.83 14.83
CA VAL A 199 7.90 -6.77 13.69
C VAL A 199 8.57 -7.37 12.47
N LEU A 200 7.85 -8.23 11.76
CA LEU A 200 8.22 -8.80 10.47
C LEU A 200 7.24 -8.31 9.42
N GLY A 201 7.71 -7.64 8.38
CA GLY A 201 6.82 -7.10 7.34
C GLY A 201 7.55 -6.57 6.12
N MET A 202 6.76 -6.16 5.12
CA MET A 202 7.25 -5.57 3.88
C MET A 202 7.47 -4.07 4.07
N LEU A 203 8.69 -3.60 3.82
CA LEU A 203 9.03 -2.16 3.88
C LEU A 203 8.35 -1.38 2.76
N ASP A 204 8.07 -0.13 3.06
CA ASP A 204 7.68 0.91 2.11
C ASP A 204 8.03 2.29 2.64
N CYS A 205 8.26 3.24 1.75
CA CYS A 205 8.69 4.59 2.13
C CYS A 205 9.92 4.57 3.05
N LEU A 206 10.93 3.80 2.67
CA LEU A 206 12.23 3.63 3.33
C LEU A 206 12.18 2.80 4.62
N TRP A 207 11.36 3.14 5.59
CA TRP A 207 11.28 2.48 6.89
C TRP A 207 9.85 2.23 7.41
N GLY A 208 8.83 2.68 6.68
CA GLY A 208 7.45 2.32 6.92
C GLY A 208 7.16 0.84 6.60
N LEU A 209 5.91 0.40 6.77
CA LEU A 209 5.46 -0.95 6.46
C LEU A 209 4.15 -0.91 5.67
N LEU A 210 4.03 -1.76 4.65
CA LEU A 210 2.75 -2.01 3.95
C LEU A 210 1.85 -2.96 4.73
N ASP A 211 2.47 -3.91 5.38
CA ASP A 211 1.85 -5.01 6.11
C ASP A 211 2.88 -5.68 7.01
N GLY A 212 2.43 -6.52 7.94
CA GLY A 212 3.32 -7.23 8.82
C GLY A 212 2.62 -7.94 9.97
N VAL A 213 3.44 -8.65 10.76
CA VAL A 213 3.06 -9.32 12.00
C VAL A 213 4.06 -8.98 13.08
N ASN A 214 3.61 -8.88 14.34
CA ASN A 214 4.48 -8.65 15.48
C ASN A 214 4.54 -9.86 16.44
N ASP A 215 5.47 -9.79 17.41
CA ASP A 215 5.71 -10.83 18.42
C ASP A 215 4.57 -11.02 19.41
N ALA A 216 3.66 -10.06 19.54
CA ALA A 216 2.44 -10.22 20.32
C ALA A 216 1.36 -11.05 19.57
N GLY A 217 1.56 -11.33 18.29
CA GLY A 217 0.61 -12.02 17.43
C GLY A 217 -0.50 -11.10 16.93
N LEU A 218 -0.14 -9.88 16.56
CA LEU A 218 -0.99 -8.95 15.82
C LEU A 218 -0.47 -8.81 14.39
N ALA A 219 -1.34 -9.02 13.41
CA ALA A 219 -1.06 -8.76 11.99
C ALA A 219 -1.88 -7.57 11.49
N LEU A 220 -1.28 -6.77 10.63
CA LEU A 220 -1.89 -5.62 9.95
C LEU A 220 -1.62 -5.65 8.46
N SER A 221 -2.58 -5.21 7.68
CA SER A 221 -2.39 -4.86 6.27
C SER A 221 -3.26 -3.68 5.87
N LEU A 222 -2.93 -3.04 4.76
CA LEU A 222 -3.62 -1.86 4.27
C LEU A 222 -4.11 -2.03 2.83
N THR A 223 -5.17 -1.30 2.49
CA THR A 223 -5.54 -0.97 1.10
C THR A 223 -5.81 0.52 1.00
N PHE A 224 -5.60 1.12 -0.17
CA PHE A 224 -6.09 2.47 -0.44
C PHE A 224 -7.62 2.50 -0.38
N GLY A 225 -8.19 3.53 0.25
CA GLY A 225 -9.63 3.62 0.54
C GLY A 225 -10.51 4.08 -0.63
N GLY A 226 -9.94 4.29 -1.82
CA GLY A 226 -10.69 4.60 -3.04
C GLY A 226 -11.41 5.96 -3.04
N ARG A 227 -10.83 6.97 -2.40
CA ARG A 227 -11.38 8.33 -2.33
C ARG A 227 -10.35 9.36 -2.76
N PRO A 228 -10.70 10.35 -3.60
CA PRO A 228 -9.79 11.38 -4.06
C PRO A 228 -9.63 12.52 -3.03
N GLN A 229 -9.46 12.19 -1.76
CA GLN A 229 -9.30 13.16 -0.69
C GLN A 229 -7.88 13.11 -0.15
N VAL A 230 -7.22 14.27 -0.11
CA VAL A 230 -5.92 14.49 0.51
C VAL A 230 -6.08 15.53 1.60
N GLY A 231 -5.42 15.35 2.72
CA GLY A 231 -5.46 16.29 3.83
C GLY A 231 -4.22 16.17 4.70
N GLU A 232 -4.23 16.83 5.84
CA GLU A 232 -3.11 16.78 6.77
C GLU A 232 -3.07 15.45 7.51
N GLY A 233 -1.90 14.80 7.50
CA GLY A 233 -1.70 13.54 8.21
C GLY A 233 -0.45 12.79 7.77
N PHE A 234 -0.22 11.66 8.42
CA PHE A 234 0.91 10.79 8.15
C PHE A 234 0.68 9.90 6.93
N GLY A 235 1.76 9.57 6.23
CA GLY A 235 1.79 8.47 5.29
C GLY A 235 1.48 7.15 5.99
N ILE A 236 0.56 6.39 5.42
CA ILE A 236 0.07 5.17 6.05
C ILE A 236 1.16 4.12 6.36
N PRO A 237 2.26 3.97 5.58
CA PRO A 237 3.31 3.01 5.93
C PRO A 237 3.93 3.27 7.30
N LEU A 238 4.07 4.53 7.71
CA LEU A 238 4.59 4.85 9.04
C LEU A 238 3.58 4.52 10.14
N VAL A 239 2.30 4.75 9.88
CA VAL A 239 1.21 4.41 10.81
C VAL A 239 1.13 2.89 11.04
N ILE A 240 1.23 2.08 9.98
CA ILE A 240 1.27 0.60 10.08
C ILE A 240 2.47 0.16 10.93
N ARG A 241 3.67 0.70 10.67
CA ARG A 241 4.85 0.44 11.49
C ARG A 241 4.60 0.76 12.96
N TYR A 242 4.12 1.96 13.25
CA TYR A 242 3.84 2.38 14.62
C TYR A 242 2.90 1.42 15.34
N VAL A 243 1.76 1.12 14.73
CA VAL A 243 0.76 0.24 15.35
C VAL A 243 1.33 -1.16 15.60
N LEU A 244 2.08 -1.72 14.66
CA LEU A 244 2.73 -3.03 14.87
C LEU A 244 3.80 -2.99 15.97
N GLN A 245 4.50 -1.87 16.16
CA GLN A 245 5.54 -1.75 17.20
C GLN A 245 4.99 -1.55 18.62
N VAL A 246 3.82 -0.90 18.76
CA VAL A 246 3.31 -0.53 20.09
C VAL A 246 2.07 -1.29 20.52
N CYS A 247 1.31 -1.89 19.61
CA CYS A 247 0.06 -2.58 19.92
C CYS A 247 0.25 -4.10 19.99
N ALA A 248 -0.50 -4.74 20.89
CA ALA A 248 -0.52 -6.20 21.06
C ALA A 248 -1.84 -6.83 20.59
N THR A 249 -2.90 -6.06 20.53
CA THR A 249 -4.28 -6.56 20.28
C THR A 249 -4.97 -5.72 19.21
N VAL A 250 -6.03 -6.30 18.63
CA VAL A 250 -6.90 -5.57 17.67
C VAL A 250 -7.51 -4.32 18.32
N GLU A 251 -7.90 -4.38 19.58
CA GLU A 251 -8.49 -3.23 20.29
C GLU A 251 -7.50 -2.08 20.47
N GLU A 252 -6.23 -2.40 20.76
CA GLU A 252 -5.15 -1.40 20.83
C GLU A 252 -4.88 -0.80 19.47
N ALA A 253 -4.79 -1.62 18.42
CA ALA A 253 -4.61 -1.17 17.04
C ALA A 253 -5.74 -0.23 16.60
N VAL A 254 -7.00 -0.58 16.89
CA VAL A 254 -8.16 0.27 16.58
C VAL A 254 -8.07 1.61 17.30
N ARG A 255 -7.69 1.64 18.60
CA ARG A 255 -7.53 2.89 19.35
C ARG A 255 -6.43 3.79 18.75
N ALA A 256 -5.28 3.19 18.38
CA ALA A 256 -4.18 3.92 17.75
C ALA A 256 -4.59 4.48 16.39
N LEU A 257 -5.18 3.66 15.52
CA LEU A 257 -5.62 4.05 14.18
C LEU A 257 -6.69 5.17 14.21
N ARG A 258 -7.58 5.17 15.21
CA ARG A 258 -8.59 6.24 15.35
C ARG A 258 -8.00 7.59 15.80
N ARG A 259 -6.82 7.59 16.41
CA ARG A 259 -6.17 8.79 16.98
C ARG A 259 -5.20 9.44 16.00
N ILE A 260 -4.55 8.65 15.15
CA ILE A 260 -3.49 9.13 14.27
C ILE A 260 -4.10 9.66 12.98
N PRO A 261 -3.85 10.95 12.62
CA PRO A 261 -4.30 11.50 11.37
C PRO A 261 -3.55 10.90 10.18
N VAL A 262 -4.26 10.64 9.09
CA VAL A 262 -3.71 10.12 7.83
C VAL A 262 -3.96 11.10 6.69
N HIS A 263 -3.00 11.21 5.74
CA HIS A 263 -3.09 12.19 4.65
C HIS A 263 -4.04 11.79 3.51
N MET A 264 -4.37 10.51 3.40
CA MET A 264 -5.29 9.97 2.38
C MET A 264 -6.24 8.95 3.00
N SER A 265 -7.17 8.42 2.19
CA SER A 265 -8.11 7.39 2.62
C SER A 265 -7.48 6.01 2.58
N TYR A 266 -7.61 5.23 3.66
CA TYR A 266 -7.07 3.87 3.76
C TYR A 266 -8.03 2.93 4.49
N ASN A 267 -7.98 1.64 4.14
CA ASN A 267 -8.62 0.58 4.90
C ASN A 267 -7.50 -0.23 5.58
N VAL A 268 -7.47 -0.25 6.88
CA VAL A 268 -6.50 -1.05 7.64
C VAL A 268 -7.22 -2.20 8.30
N THR A 269 -6.84 -3.43 7.94
CA THR A 269 -7.35 -4.64 8.59
C THR A 269 -6.35 -5.14 9.62
N ALA A 270 -6.83 -5.31 10.84
CA ALA A 270 -6.10 -5.90 11.96
C ALA A 270 -6.67 -7.29 12.28
N LEU A 271 -5.79 -8.26 12.54
CA LEU A 271 -6.12 -9.61 12.95
C LEU A 271 -5.16 -10.06 14.05
N ASP A 272 -5.67 -10.60 15.16
CA ASP A 272 -4.82 -11.16 16.22
C ASP A 272 -4.80 -12.69 16.21
N ARG A 273 -3.87 -13.26 17.02
CA ARG A 273 -3.69 -14.70 17.17
C ARG A 273 -4.95 -15.44 17.63
N GLY A 274 -5.88 -14.76 18.28
CA GLY A 274 -7.15 -15.29 18.74
C GLY A 274 -8.25 -15.26 17.68
N GLY A 275 -7.98 -14.74 16.49
CA GLY A 275 -8.96 -14.59 15.40
C GLY A 275 -9.88 -13.38 15.54
N ARG A 276 -9.64 -12.47 16.49
CA ARG A 276 -10.32 -11.17 16.52
C ARG A 276 -9.83 -10.34 15.36
N ARG A 277 -10.74 -9.66 14.71
CA ARG A 277 -10.43 -8.79 13.58
C ARG A 277 -11.25 -7.51 13.60
N ALA A 278 -10.69 -6.49 12.99
CA ALA A 278 -11.40 -5.26 12.66
C ALA A 278 -10.80 -4.66 11.39
N THR A 279 -11.63 -4.09 10.54
CA THR A 279 -11.19 -3.21 9.46
C THR A 279 -11.55 -1.78 9.84
N VAL A 280 -10.57 -0.88 9.80
CA VAL A 280 -10.71 0.54 10.13
C VAL A 280 -10.61 1.34 8.85
N TYR A 281 -11.68 2.04 8.50
CA TYR A 281 -11.70 2.99 7.40
C TYR A 281 -11.19 4.34 7.89
N LEU A 282 -10.08 4.78 7.36
CA LEU A 282 -9.38 6.02 7.69
C LEU A 282 -9.56 7.03 6.55
N ALA A 283 -9.67 8.30 6.88
CA ALA A 283 -9.66 9.38 5.90
C ALA A 283 -9.29 10.70 6.58
N PRO A 284 -8.70 11.67 5.84
CA PRO A 284 -8.30 12.96 6.44
C PRO A 284 -9.48 13.87 6.78
N ASP A 285 -10.61 13.71 6.11
CA ASP A 285 -11.79 14.58 6.15
C ASP A 285 -12.94 14.05 7.02
N ARG A 286 -12.79 12.87 7.62
CA ARG A 286 -13.83 12.26 8.46
C ARG A 286 -13.25 11.36 9.54
N SER A 287 -14.03 11.16 10.60
CA SER A 287 -13.65 10.24 11.69
C SER A 287 -13.49 8.80 11.19
N ALA A 288 -12.53 8.11 11.77
CA ALA A 288 -12.30 6.69 11.48
C ALA A 288 -13.56 5.85 11.78
N HIS A 289 -13.93 5.01 10.82
CA HIS A 289 -15.06 4.07 10.95
C HIS A 289 -14.54 2.64 11.13
N VAL A 290 -15.03 1.95 12.16
CA VAL A 290 -14.63 0.58 12.48
C VAL A 290 -15.71 -0.39 12.05
N THR A 291 -15.32 -1.43 11.32
CA THR A 291 -16.21 -2.50 10.85
C THR A 291 -15.64 -3.87 11.15
N GLY A 292 -16.49 -4.87 11.30
CA GLY A 292 -16.09 -6.28 11.43
C GLY A 292 -15.91 -7.01 10.10
N ARG A 293 -15.92 -6.31 8.95
CA ARG A 293 -15.72 -6.94 7.64
C ARG A 293 -14.38 -7.67 7.59
N ALA A 294 -14.39 -8.87 7.05
CA ALA A 294 -13.20 -9.69 6.87
C ALA A 294 -12.43 -9.34 5.60
N VAL A 295 -13.09 -8.71 4.63
CA VAL A 295 -12.55 -8.36 3.32
C VAL A 295 -12.52 -6.85 3.17
N ALA A 296 -11.45 -6.33 2.58
CA ALA A 296 -11.39 -4.96 2.09
C ALA A 296 -10.58 -4.90 0.79
N THR A 297 -11.04 -4.07 -0.13
CA THR A 297 -10.37 -3.71 -1.36
C THR A 297 -10.20 -2.19 -1.41
N ASN A 298 -10.37 -1.55 -2.56
CA ASN A 298 -10.12 -0.12 -2.70
C ASN A 298 -11.41 0.72 -2.70
N HIS A 299 -12.25 0.55 -1.69
CA HIS A 299 -13.39 1.43 -1.38
C HIS A 299 -13.80 1.26 0.09
N GLN A 300 -14.58 2.22 0.62
CA GLN A 300 -14.97 2.28 2.05
C GLN A 300 -16.48 2.12 2.20
N GLY A 301 -16.97 0.87 2.11
CA GLY A 301 -18.41 0.55 2.22
C GLY A 301 -19.17 0.85 0.94
N THR A 302 -19.13 2.08 0.44
CA THR A 302 -19.67 2.51 -0.85
C THR A 302 -18.55 3.00 -1.75
N VAL A 303 -18.76 2.92 -3.07
CA VAL A 303 -17.85 3.49 -4.06
C VAL A 303 -18.07 5.00 -4.14
N GLU A 304 -17.04 5.78 -3.76
CA GLU A 304 -17.08 7.24 -3.82
C GLU A 304 -16.29 7.81 -5.02
N TRP A 305 -15.47 6.98 -5.68
CA TRP A 305 -14.69 7.34 -6.86
C TRP A 305 -14.91 6.28 -7.96
N ALA A 306 -16.02 6.41 -8.68
CA ALA A 306 -16.46 5.41 -9.63
C ALA A 306 -15.43 5.09 -10.75
N PRO A 307 -14.75 6.07 -11.39
CA PRO A 307 -13.76 5.79 -12.42
C PRO A 307 -12.58 4.93 -11.90
N TYR A 308 -12.03 5.29 -10.74
CA TYR A 308 -10.98 4.52 -10.11
C TYR A 308 -11.46 3.11 -9.74
N ALA A 309 -12.65 3.01 -9.13
CA ALA A 309 -13.22 1.75 -8.71
C ALA A 309 -13.42 0.77 -9.89
N ALA A 310 -13.90 1.28 -11.04
CA ALA A 310 -14.04 0.51 -12.26
C ALA A 310 -12.69 0.06 -12.82
N ALA A 311 -11.72 0.98 -12.91
CA ALA A 311 -10.38 0.73 -13.44
C ALA A 311 -9.66 -0.43 -12.75
N ILE A 312 -9.78 -0.50 -11.44
CA ILE A 312 -9.11 -1.51 -10.61
C ILE A 312 -10.04 -2.66 -10.19
N ARG A 313 -11.28 -2.68 -10.67
CA ARG A 313 -12.28 -3.72 -10.41
C ARG A 313 -12.49 -3.99 -8.90
N THR A 314 -12.51 -2.92 -8.08
CA THR A 314 -12.49 -3.06 -6.62
C THR A 314 -13.70 -3.79 -6.06
N VAL A 315 -14.90 -3.58 -6.63
CA VAL A 315 -16.14 -4.22 -6.18
C VAL A 315 -16.12 -5.71 -6.49
N GLU A 316 -15.80 -6.08 -7.73
CA GLU A 316 -15.71 -7.47 -8.17
C GLU A 316 -14.68 -8.27 -7.36
N ARG A 317 -13.51 -7.68 -7.09
CA ARG A 317 -12.49 -8.32 -6.25
C ARG A 317 -12.97 -8.53 -4.81
N GLN A 318 -13.74 -7.58 -4.26
CA GLN A 318 -14.32 -7.73 -2.93
C GLN A 318 -15.38 -8.82 -2.91
N GLU A 319 -16.32 -8.81 -3.85
CA GLU A 319 -17.38 -9.81 -3.96
C GLU A 319 -16.81 -11.23 -4.05
N GLN A 320 -15.82 -11.43 -4.90
CA GLN A 320 -15.15 -12.74 -5.04
C GLN A 320 -14.51 -13.23 -3.73
N LEU A 321 -13.83 -12.35 -2.98
CA LEU A 321 -13.26 -12.72 -1.69
C LEU A 321 -14.34 -12.99 -0.64
N GLU A 322 -15.41 -12.21 -0.61
CA GLU A 322 -16.55 -12.41 0.29
C GLU A 322 -17.27 -13.73 0.01
N GLU A 323 -17.45 -14.11 -1.27
CA GLU A 323 -18.00 -15.40 -1.69
C GLU A 323 -17.13 -16.57 -1.22
N LEU A 324 -15.80 -16.49 -1.41
CA LEU A 324 -14.86 -17.52 -0.95
C LEU A 324 -14.95 -17.72 0.57
N LEU A 325 -14.94 -16.63 1.34
CA LEU A 325 -15.05 -16.72 2.80
C LEU A 325 -16.41 -17.25 3.25
N THR A 326 -17.49 -16.87 2.57
CA THR A 326 -18.85 -17.37 2.85
C THR A 326 -18.96 -18.88 2.55
N ALA A 327 -18.27 -19.36 1.54
CA ALA A 327 -18.16 -20.78 1.21
C ALA A 327 -17.25 -21.55 2.18
N GLY A 328 -16.63 -20.88 3.16
CA GLY A 328 -15.75 -21.51 4.15
C GLY A 328 -14.35 -21.84 3.63
N ALA A 329 -13.88 -21.13 2.61
CA ALA A 329 -12.53 -21.32 2.07
C ALA A 329 -11.45 -21.16 3.16
N ASP A 330 -10.50 -22.06 3.18
CA ASP A 330 -9.32 -22.00 4.04
C ASP A 330 -8.21 -21.09 3.43
N VAL A 331 -7.14 -20.91 4.19
CA VAL A 331 -6.04 -20.02 3.77
C VAL A 331 -5.42 -20.43 2.43
N PRO A 332 -5.08 -21.73 2.18
CA PRO A 332 -4.57 -22.15 0.88
C PRO A 332 -5.52 -21.84 -0.28
N ALA A 333 -6.82 -22.00 -0.11
CA ALA A 333 -7.81 -21.73 -1.15
C ALA A 333 -7.89 -20.22 -1.45
N VAL A 334 -7.86 -19.36 -0.43
CA VAL A 334 -7.87 -17.90 -0.61
C VAL A 334 -6.56 -17.42 -1.25
N VAL A 335 -5.40 -17.92 -0.82
CA VAL A 335 -4.10 -17.61 -1.45
C VAL A 335 -4.10 -18.03 -2.91
N ALA A 336 -4.59 -19.23 -3.24
CA ALA A 336 -4.68 -19.72 -4.62
C ALA A 336 -5.60 -18.83 -5.49
N ALA A 337 -6.65 -18.25 -4.93
CA ALA A 337 -7.51 -17.30 -5.63
C ALA A 337 -6.81 -15.94 -5.83
N LEU A 338 -6.09 -15.45 -4.81
CA LEU A 338 -5.31 -14.22 -4.89
C LEU A 338 -4.20 -14.27 -5.95
N LEU A 339 -3.73 -15.45 -6.32
CA LEU A 339 -2.73 -15.67 -7.37
C LEU A 339 -3.33 -15.82 -8.78
N ARG A 340 -4.62 -15.49 -8.96
CA ARG A 340 -5.32 -15.59 -10.26
C ARG A 340 -6.17 -14.34 -10.53
N PRO A 341 -6.32 -13.93 -11.81
CA PRO A 341 -7.30 -12.91 -12.17
C PRO A 341 -8.73 -13.31 -11.72
N PRO A 342 -9.57 -12.32 -11.34
CA PRO A 342 -9.36 -10.88 -11.34
C PRO A 342 -8.63 -10.35 -10.10
N LEU A 343 -8.34 -11.19 -9.09
CA LEU A 343 -7.65 -10.78 -7.87
C LEU A 343 -6.17 -10.48 -8.12
N TYR A 344 -5.51 -11.24 -8.99
CA TYR A 344 -4.14 -11.00 -9.43
C TYR A 344 -4.13 -10.02 -10.60
N ALA A 345 -3.57 -8.83 -10.39
CA ALA A 345 -3.45 -7.80 -11.42
C ALA A 345 -2.21 -8.05 -12.28
N THR A 346 -2.34 -7.95 -13.60
CA THR A 346 -1.26 -8.26 -14.56
C THR A 346 -0.88 -7.08 -15.47
N LYS A 347 -1.40 -5.88 -15.21
CA LYS A 347 -1.14 -4.68 -16.01
C LYS A 347 0.21 -4.02 -15.66
N PHE A 348 1.28 -4.81 -15.60
CA PHE A 348 2.62 -4.35 -15.21
C PHE A 348 3.15 -3.22 -16.11
N GLY A 349 2.87 -3.28 -17.42
CA GLY A 349 3.25 -2.24 -18.37
C GLY A 349 2.59 -0.90 -18.10
N ALA A 350 1.40 -0.91 -17.50
CA ALA A 350 0.70 0.28 -17.06
C ALA A 350 1.03 0.70 -15.61
N GLY A 351 2.07 0.13 -15.00
CA GLY A 351 2.44 0.41 -13.62
C GLY A 351 1.43 -0.12 -12.60
N PHE A 352 0.69 -1.19 -12.94
CA PHE A 352 -0.35 -1.75 -12.09
C PHE A 352 -0.39 -3.28 -12.20
N GLY A 353 0.39 -3.94 -11.37
CA GLY A 353 0.42 -5.40 -11.29
C GLY A 353 0.62 -5.87 -9.85
N THR A 354 0.21 -7.10 -9.55
CA THR A 354 0.40 -7.71 -8.24
C THR A 354 1.89 -8.03 -8.04
N LEU A 355 2.52 -7.30 -7.13
CA LEU A 355 3.94 -7.43 -6.84
C LEU A 355 4.23 -8.59 -5.88
N TYR A 356 3.31 -8.89 -4.98
CA TYR A 356 3.31 -10.06 -4.11
C TYR A 356 1.92 -10.33 -3.52
N THR A 357 1.70 -11.59 -3.14
CA THR A 357 0.63 -11.99 -2.24
C THR A 357 1.24 -12.31 -0.89
N ALA A 358 0.83 -11.64 0.18
CA ALA A 358 1.30 -11.93 1.53
C ALA A 358 0.28 -12.75 2.32
N GLU A 359 0.79 -13.62 3.18
CA GLU A 359 0.07 -14.40 4.19
C GLU A 359 0.77 -14.20 5.54
N TYR A 360 0.08 -13.60 6.50
CA TYR A 360 0.55 -13.42 7.87
C TYR A 360 -0.22 -14.34 8.81
N ARG A 361 0.50 -15.20 9.55
CA ARG A 361 -0.05 -16.08 10.59
C ARG A 361 0.30 -15.53 11.97
N PRO A 362 -0.59 -14.73 12.59
CA PRO A 362 -0.26 -14.04 13.84
C PRO A 362 -0.03 -14.99 15.03
N ALA A 363 -0.63 -16.17 15.05
CA ALA A 363 -0.41 -17.15 16.10
C ALA A 363 0.99 -17.79 16.03
N GLU A 364 1.58 -17.84 14.85
CA GLU A 364 2.85 -18.51 14.57
C GLU A 364 4.01 -17.52 14.43
N GLY A 365 3.70 -16.21 14.27
CA GLY A 365 4.70 -15.19 13.98
C GLY A 365 5.37 -15.37 12.61
N VAL A 366 4.61 -15.88 11.63
CA VAL A 366 5.11 -16.24 10.30
C VAL A 366 4.52 -15.31 9.24
N ALA A 367 5.37 -14.95 8.26
CA ALA A 367 5.00 -14.26 7.03
C ALA A 367 5.44 -15.09 5.83
N SER A 368 4.53 -15.37 4.90
CA SER A 368 4.81 -16.02 3.63
C SER A 368 4.43 -15.09 2.48
N TYR A 369 5.32 -14.99 1.52
CA TYR A 369 5.11 -14.21 0.29
C TYR A 369 5.00 -15.18 -0.88
N HIS A 370 3.94 -15.06 -1.68
CA HIS A 370 3.59 -16.00 -2.72
C HIS A 370 3.56 -15.32 -4.09
N TRP A 371 4.03 -16.05 -5.09
CA TRP A 371 3.90 -15.80 -6.52
C TRP A 371 3.44 -17.08 -7.21
N PRO A 372 2.95 -17.04 -8.45
CA PRO A 372 2.65 -18.25 -9.19
C PRO A 372 3.85 -19.22 -9.20
N GLY A 373 3.68 -20.38 -8.57
CA GLY A 373 4.70 -21.42 -8.50
C GLY A 373 5.84 -21.20 -7.49
N GLN A 374 5.85 -20.11 -6.73
CA GLN A 374 6.94 -19.79 -5.80
C GLN A 374 6.42 -19.21 -4.48
N THR A 375 7.08 -19.58 -3.38
CA THR A 375 6.78 -19.05 -2.04
C THR A 375 8.07 -18.76 -1.26
N TRP A 376 8.08 -17.69 -0.51
CA TRP A 376 9.19 -17.30 0.37
C TRP A 376 8.67 -17.03 1.77
N THR A 377 9.07 -17.86 2.73
CA THR A 377 8.55 -17.83 4.10
C THR A 377 9.60 -17.37 5.09
N HIS A 378 9.18 -16.54 6.04
CA HIS A 378 9.97 -16.02 7.14
C HIS A 378 9.23 -16.17 8.46
N ALA A 379 9.98 -16.27 9.56
CA ALA A 379 9.44 -16.25 10.91
C ALA A 379 10.15 -15.16 11.74
N LEU A 380 9.48 -14.65 12.76
CA LEU A 380 10.03 -13.64 13.68
C LEU A 380 11.32 -14.12 14.36
N ASP A 381 11.41 -15.42 14.67
CA ASP A 381 12.56 -16.03 15.33
C ASP A 381 13.65 -16.53 14.33
N GLN A 382 13.34 -16.63 13.05
CA GLN A 382 14.19 -17.22 12.01
C GLN A 382 14.27 -16.39 10.73
N LEU A 383 14.47 -15.09 10.83
CA LEU A 383 14.75 -14.28 9.64
C LEU A 383 16.26 -14.08 9.48
N GLY A 384 16.85 -14.79 8.53
CA GLY A 384 18.20 -14.52 8.03
C GLY A 384 18.22 -13.44 6.97
N SER A 385 19.42 -12.89 6.68
CA SER A 385 19.61 -12.07 5.48
C SER A 385 19.58 -12.94 4.24
N GLY A 386 18.92 -12.49 3.20
CA GLY A 386 18.83 -13.24 1.96
C GLY A 386 18.13 -12.46 0.84
N SER A 387 18.05 -13.10 -0.30
CA SER A 387 17.28 -12.59 -1.43
C SER A 387 16.62 -13.72 -2.20
N ILE A 388 15.54 -13.40 -2.87
CA ILE A 388 14.84 -14.26 -3.81
C ILE A 388 14.62 -13.52 -5.12
N GLN A 389 14.76 -14.19 -6.24
CA GLN A 389 14.34 -13.69 -7.54
C GLN A 389 13.01 -14.31 -7.91
N VAL A 390 12.08 -13.47 -8.33
CA VAL A 390 10.78 -13.88 -8.83
C VAL A 390 10.54 -13.27 -10.21
N GLU A 391 9.68 -13.90 -10.98
CA GLU A 391 9.30 -13.44 -12.30
C GLU A 391 7.83 -13.01 -12.28
N LEU A 392 7.59 -11.72 -12.57
CA LEU A 392 6.25 -11.20 -12.75
C LEU A 392 5.88 -11.32 -14.22
N SER A 393 4.84 -12.07 -14.53
CA SER A 393 4.39 -12.27 -15.91
C SER A 393 3.06 -11.55 -16.15
N PRO A 394 2.94 -10.73 -17.21
CA PRO A 394 1.65 -10.37 -17.77
C PRO A 394 1.05 -11.64 -18.40
N SER A 395 0.10 -12.25 -17.74
CA SER A 395 -0.59 -13.44 -18.23
C SER A 395 -1.85 -13.06 -19.01
#